data_9be44646aa2650faddcaf13aaebe0fe2
#
_entry.id   9be44646aa2650faddcaf13aaebe0fe2
#
_cell.length_a   1.000
_cell.length_b   1.000
_cell.length_c   1.000
_cell.angle_alpha   90.00
_cell.angle_beta   90.00
_cell.angle_gamma   90.00
#
_symmetry.space_group_name_H-M   'P 1'
#
loop_
_entity.id
_entity.type
_entity.pdbx_description
1 polymer ?
#
loop_
_entity_poly.entity_id
_entity_poly.type
_entity_poly.pdbx_seq_one_letter_code
_entity_poly.pdbx_strand_id
1 'polypeptide(L)'
;MTALRQIAPEPVPADASAGPELDWLLAALQSNRFMPHPPEGSIFVGDGDYRAIGAEFLGHFIRIGRLKPHERVFDIGCGIGRMAVPLTQYLDPERGSYDGVDPVMEGILWCAQTITPAYPRFRFQRLDIAHPLYNPQGSLPGTEVRFGFANSSFDFVTMTSVATHLPPDELVVYLQEAARLLGPGGRLFLTAFALDGTSTGQERLSFKRWQDGPGWYAIDEAPLAAAGIDSRFLLEQTALAGLTVEALRPGHWRGISAAHYQDLLIATKPGGKGVGGTA
;
A
#
# COMPACT_ATOMS: atom_id res chain seq x y z
N MET A 1 -10.97 -22.02 24.09
CA MET A 1 -10.68 -22.21 22.65
C MET A 1 -11.92 -21.78 21.88
N THR A 2 -12.03 -20.49 21.58
CA THR A 2 -13.16 -19.93 20.83
C THR A 2 -12.82 -20.05 19.34
N ALA A 3 -13.61 -20.83 18.61
CA ALA A 3 -13.45 -21.04 17.20
C ALA A 3 -13.52 -19.69 16.46
N LEU A 4 -12.42 -19.30 15.80
CA LEU A 4 -12.42 -18.21 14.83
C LEU A 4 -13.36 -18.63 13.69
N ARG A 5 -14.54 -18.03 13.63
CA ARG A 5 -15.42 -18.16 12.47
C ARG A 5 -14.66 -17.64 11.26
N GLN A 6 -14.60 -18.46 10.20
CA GLN A 6 -14.25 -17.98 8.87
C GLN A 6 -15.16 -16.77 8.56
N ILE A 7 -14.54 -15.60 8.50
CA ILE A 7 -15.23 -14.39 8.03
C ILE A 7 -15.30 -14.55 6.52
N ALA A 8 -16.43 -15.09 6.03
CA ALA A 8 -16.74 -14.99 4.62
C ALA A 8 -16.82 -13.49 4.28
N PRO A 9 -16.17 -13.02 3.20
CA PRO A 9 -16.22 -11.62 2.84
C PRO A 9 -17.66 -11.27 2.46
N GLU A 10 -18.35 -10.51 3.32
CA GLU A 10 -19.55 -9.83 2.88
C GLU A 10 -19.19 -8.87 1.74
N PRO A 11 -19.95 -8.82 0.67
CA PRO A 11 -19.76 -7.83 -0.37
C PRO A 11 -19.94 -6.44 0.28
N VAL A 12 -18.83 -5.70 0.43
CA VAL A 12 -18.91 -4.28 0.80
C VAL A 12 -19.73 -3.61 -0.31
N PRO A 13 -20.84 -2.91 0.03
CA PRO A 13 -21.62 -2.19 -0.97
C PRO A 13 -20.68 -1.28 -1.74
N ALA A 14 -20.70 -1.33 -3.06
CA ALA A 14 -20.04 -0.34 -3.88
C ALA A 14 -20.62 1.01 -3.44
N ASP A 15 -19.79 1.85 -2.83
CA ASP A 15 -20.22 3.17 -2.39
C ASP A 15 -20.69 3.93 -3.63
N ALA A 16 -21.95 4.29 -3.66
CA ALA A 16 -22.61 5.00 -4.75
C ALA A 16 -22.02 6.41 -4.98
N SER A 17 -21.07 6.85 -4.15
CA SER A 17 -20.36 8.14 -4.27
C SER A 17 -19.29 8.16 -5.36
N ALA A 18 -18.90 7.00 -5.91
CA ALA A 18 -17.90 6.89 -6.97
C ALA A 18 -18.58 6.62 -8.31
N GLY A 19 -19.37 7.58 -8.78
CA GLY A 19 -20.16 7.49 -9.99
C GLY A 19 -19.40 7.80 -11.28
N PRO A 20 -20.10 8.15 -12.38
CA PRO A 20 -19.53 8.43 -13.70
C PRO A 20 -18.40 9.46 -13.71
N GLU A 21 -18.39 10.39 -12.75
CA GLU A 21 -17.35 11.42 -12.58
C GLU A 21 -15.98 10.81 -12.26
N LEU A 22 -15.93 9.78 -11.41
CA LEU A 22 -14.69 9.08 -11.11
C LEU A 22 -14.20 8.29 -12.34
N ASP A 23 -15.09 7.61 -13.05
CA ASP A 23 -14.71 6.85 -14.25
C ASP A 23 -14.16 7.79 -15.33
N TRP A 24 -14.75 8.98 -15.48
CA TRP A 24 -14.23 10.01 -16.35
C TRP A 24 -12.85 10.51 -15.91
N LEU A 25 -12.65 10.79 -14.62
CA LEU A 25 -11.35 11.20 -14.08
C LEU A 25 -10.28 10.14 -14.36
N LEU A 26 -10.57 8.88 -14.08
CA LEU A 26 -9.61 7.78 -14.30
C LEU A 26 -9.25 7.64 -15.78
N ALA A 27 -10.21 7.73 -16.69
CA ALA A 27 -9.98 7.71 -18.13
C ALA A 27 -9.15 8.92 -18.61
N ALA A 28 -9.45 10.11 -18.07
CA ALA A 28 -8.68 11.33 -18.35
C ALA A 28 -7.22 11.20 -17.90
N LEU A 29 -6.98 10.65 -16.70
CA LEU A 29 -5.63 10.43 -16.18
C LEU A 29 -4.80 9.47 -17.05
N GLN A 30 -5.40 8.39 -17.52
CA GLN A 30 -4.73 7.42 -18.41
C GLN A 30 -4.32 8.04 -19.75
N SER A 31 -5.16 8.92 -20.32
CA SER A 31 -4.95 9.53 -21.62
C SER A 31 -4.18 10.85 -21.60
N ASN A 32 -4.00 11.48 -20.43
CA ASN A 32 -3.38 12.81 -20.31
C ASN A 32 -1.86 12.75 -20.51
N ARG A 33 -1.38 13.17 -21.68
CA ARG A 33 0.04 13.21 -22.03
C ARG A 33 0.83 14.32 -21.32
N PHE A 34 0.15 15.27 -20.72
CA PHE A 34 0.78 16.40 -20.00
C PHE A 34 1.01 16.08 -18.50
N MET A 35 0.51 14.94 -18.01
CA MET A 35 0.84 14.50 -16.67
C MET A 35 2.31 14.10 -16.57
N PRO A 36 2.97 14.38 -15.44
CA PRO A 36 4.35 13.95 -15.21
C PRO A 36 4.51 12.46 -15.49
N HIS A 37 5.60 12.14 -16.17
CA HIS A 37 5.98 10.75 -16.48
C HIS A 37 7.49 10.62 -16.34
N PRO A 38 7.98 9.62 -15.59
CA PRO A 38 9.42 9.39 -15.49
C PRO A 38 10.06 9.13 -16.87
N PRO A 39 11.36 9.44 -17.04
CA PRO A 39 12.07 9.07 -18.27
C PRO A 39 12.01 7.56 -18.53
N GLU A 40 12.07 7.18 -19.79
CA GLU A 40 12.21 5.77 -20.18
C GLU A 40 13.46 5.16 -19.53
N GLY A 41 13.33 3.96 -18.98
CA GLY A 41 14.44 3.24 -18.31
C GLY A 41 14.67 3.60 -16.85
N SER A 42 14.04 4.67 -16.33
CA SER A 42 14.13 5.00 -14.88
C SER A 42 13.00 4.38 -14.04
N ILE A 43 12.04 3.70 -14.67
CA ILE A 43 10.92 3.06 -13.97
C ILE A 43 11.38 1.69 -13.47
N PHE A 44 11.60 1.59 -12.15
CA PHE A 44 12.03 0.36 -11.46
C PHE A 44 10.90 -0.31 -10.66
N VAL A 45 9.69 0.23 -10.70
CA VAL A 45 8.54 -0.19 -9.87
C VAL A 45 7.62 -1.15 -10.63
N GLY A 46 8.10 -2.35 -10.95
CA GLY A 46 7.33 -3.40 -11.62
C GLY A 46 6.90 -3.07 -13.05
N ASP A 47 6.53 -4.09 -13.79
CA ASP A 47 6.11 -4.00 -15.19
C ASP A 47 4.75 -3.33 -15.37
N GLY A 48 4.47 -2.89 -16.60
CA GLY A 48 3.19 -2.36 -17.03
C GLY A 48 3.19 -0.85 -17.28
N ASP A 49 2.08 -0.35 -17.79
CA ASP A 49 1.91 1.07 -18.11
C ASP A 49 1.82 1.91 -16.83
N TYR A 50 2.74 2.87 -16.68
CA TYR A 50 2.87 3.71 -15.49
C TYR A 50 1.59 4.49 -15.17
N ARG A 51 0.94 5.07 -16.20
CA ARG A 51 -0.28 5.88 -16.03
C ARG A 51 -1.50 5.01 -15.78
N ALA A 52 -1.62 3.91 -16.51
CA ALA A 52 -2.75 3.00 -16.36
C ALA A 52 -2.79 2.40 -14.96
N ILE A 53 -1.65 1.92 -14.46
CA ILE A 53 -1.55 1.37 -13.10
C ILE A 53 -1.80 2.46 -12.05
N GLY A 54 -1.24 3.66 -12.23
CA GLY A 54 -1.49 4.76 -11.29
C GLY A 54 -2.97 5.15 -11.22
N ALA A 55 -3.67 5.21 -12.35
CA ALA A 55 -5.10 5.48 -12.40
C ALA A 55 -5.93 4.34 -11.80
N GLU A 56 -5.56 3.08 -12.07
CA GLU A 56 -6.18 1.90 -11.45
C GLU A 56 -6.14 2.00 -9.93
N PHE A 57 -4.96 2.25 -9.36
CA PHE A 57 -4.79 2.38 -7.91
C PHE A 57 -5.54 3.58 -7.32
N LEU A 58 -5.58 4.72 -8.00
CA LEU A 58 -6.44 5.83 -7.58
C LEU A 58 -7.89 5.37 -7.47
N GLY A 59 -8.38 4.63 -8.46
CA GLY A 59 -9.72 4.03 -8.41
C GLY A 59 -9.91 3.10 -7.20
N HIS A 60 -8.92 2.27 -6.87
CA HIS A 60 -8.97 1.40 -5.69
C HIS A 60 -8.91 2.19 -4.38
N PHE A 61 -8.05 3.21 -4.27
CA PHE A 61 -7.98 4.06 -3.08
C PHE A 61 -9.33 4.72 -2.78
N ILE A 62 -10.03 5.20 -3.83
CA ILE A 62 -11.33 5.86 -3.67
C ILE A 62 -12.44 4.84 -3.39
N ARG A 63 -12.59 3.80 -4.25
CA ARG A 63 -13.74 2.87 -4.17
C ARG A 63 -13.63 1.88 -3.02
N ILE A 64 -12.41 1.41 -2.72
CA ILE A 64 -12.18 0.37 -1.73
C ILE A 64 -11.63 0.98 -0.45
N GLY A 65 -10.59 1.81 -0.56
CA GLY A 65 -9.96 2.50 0.55
C GLY A 65 -10.75 3.68 1.09
N ARG A 66 -11.81 4.12 0.38
CA ARG A 66 -12.65 5.27 0.75
C ARG A 66 -11.84 6.56 0.98
N LEU A 67 -10.76 6.72 0.22
CA LEU A 67 -9.92 7.92 0.26
C LEU A 67 -10.75 9.14 -0.11
N LYS A 68 -10.58 10.24 0.65
CA LYS A 68 -11.26 11.51 0.43
C LYS A 68 -10.27 12.60 0.02
N PRO A 69 -10.69 13.60 -0.78
CA PRO A 69 -9.78 14.63 -1.28
C PRO A 69 -9.03 15.41 -0.21
N HIS A 70 -9.62 15.62 0.95
CA HIS A 70 -9.04 16.44 2.03
C HIS A 70 -8.14 15.67 2.99
N GLU A 71 -7.87 14.38 2.73
CA GLU A 71 -7.13 13.53 3.63
C GLU A 71 -5.61 13.64 3.46
N ARG A 72 -4.90 13.33 4.54
CA ARG A 72 -3.44 13.25 4.59
C ARG A 72 -3.03 11.82 4.26
N VAL A 73 -2.32 11.65 3.16
CA VAL A 73 -1.87 10.35 2.64
C VAL A 73 -0.41 10.14 3.00
N PHE A 74 -0.08 8.96 3.51
CA PHE A 74 1.29 8.48 3.67
C PHE A 74 1.51 7.24 2.80
N ASP A 75 2.48 7.31 1.89
CA ASP A 75 2.81 6.24 0.95
C ASP A 75 4.16 5.61 1.30
N ILE A 76 4.11 4.43 1.87
CA ILE A 76 5.28 3.63 2.21
C ILE A 76 5.70 2.86 0.95
N GLY A 77 6.91 3.15 0.46
CA GLY A 77 7.40 2.60 -0.81
C GLY A 77 6.81 3.32 -2.02
N CYS A 78 6.87 4.65 -2.02
CA CYS A 78 6.30 5.47 -3.09
C CYS A 78 7.01 5.31 -4.45
N GLY A 79 8.19 4.69 -4.48
CA GLY A 79 8.98 4.44 -5.67
C GLY A 79 9.30 5.73 -6.42
N ILE A 80 8.99 5.70 -7.71
CA ILE A 80 9.12 6.86 -8.61
C ILE A 80 7.76 7.59 -8.80
N GLY A 81 6.92 7.61 -7.76
CA GLY A 81 5.70 8.43 -7.73
C GLY A 81 4.53 7.91 -8.56
N ARG A 82 4.48 6.61 -8.89
CA ARG A 82 3.39 6.03 -9.69
C ARG A 82 2.01 6.29 -9.09
N MET A 83 1.90 6.22 -7.75
CA MET A 83 0.66 6.52 -7.03
C MET A 83 0.50 8.02 -6.76
N ALA A 84 1.60 8.75 -6.56
CA ALA A 84 1.59 10.17 -6.27
C ALA A 84 1.02 11.00 -7.44
N VAL A 85 1.45 10.70 -8.68
CA VAL A 85 1.05 11.48 -9.86
C VAL A 85 -0.47 11.55 -10.03
N PRO A 86 -1.26 10.48 -10.05
CA PRO A 86 -2.72 10.59 -10.14
C PRO A 86 -3.36 11.24 -8.91
N LEU A 87 -2.78 11.09 -7.71
CA LEU A 87 -3.28 11.74 -6.49
C LEU A 87 -3.15 13.26 -6.54
N THR A 88 -2.23 13.84 -7.35
CA THR A 88 -2.17 15.29 -7.56
C THR A 88 -3.45 15.88 -8.16
N GLN A 89 -4.22 15.06 -8.88
CA GLN A 89 -5.46 15.46 -9.54
C GLN A 89 -6.71 15.15 -8.69
N TYR A 90 -6.54 14.48 -7.58
CA TYR A 90 -7.64 14.08 -6.70
C TYR A 90 -7.61 14.78 -5.34
N LEU A 91 -6.43 14.91 -4.73
CA LEU A 91 -6.32 15.53 -3.41
C LEU A 91 -6.57 17.04 -3.51
N ASP A 92 -7.34 17.55 -2.54
CA ASP A 92 -7.64 18.96 -2.38
C ASP A 92 -6.32 19.75 -2.15
N PRO A 93 -6.01 20.76 -2.96
CA PRO A 93 -4.73 21.47 -2.91
C PRO A 93 -4.50 22.24 -1.62
N GLU A 94 -5.56 22.56 -0.87
CA GLU A 94 -5.47 23.34 0.37
C GLU A 94 -5.51 22.44 1.62
N ARG A 95 -6.26 21.34 1.61
CA ARG A 95 -6.52 20.50 2.77
C ARG A 95 -5.84 19.15 2.69
N GLY A 96 -5.81 18.53 1.51
CA GLY A 96 -5.15 17.23 1.29
C GLY A 96 -3.63 17.37 1.34
N SER A 97 -2.92 16.28 1.64
CA SER A 97 -1.47 16.21 1.54
C SER A 97 -1.01 14.79 1.25
N TYR A 98 0.19 14.69 0.71
CA TYR A 98 0.85 13.43 0.41
C TYR A 98 2.29 13.48 0.89
N ASP A 99 2.70 12.47 1.64
CA ASP A 99 4.08 12.22 2.05
C ASP A 99 4.48 10.83 1.59
N GLY A 100 5.45 10.75 0.69
CA GLY A 100 5.98 9.49 0.16
C GLY A 100 7.38 9.20 0.69
N VAL A 101 7.66 7.95 1.02
CA VAL A 101 8.99 7.49 1.44
C VAL A 101 9.42 6.27 0.63
N ASP A 102 10.72 6.23 0.28
CA ASP A 102 11.29 5.12 -0.49
C ASP A 102 12.80 5.00 -0.24
N PRO A 103 13.41 3.80 -0.25
CA PRO A 103 14.86 3.65 -0.18
C PRO A 103 15.60 4.07 -1.44
N VAL A 104 14.96 4.09 -2.62
CA VAL A 104 15.59 4.37 -3.91
C VAL A 104 15.70 5.87 -4.15
N MET A 105 16.93 6.39 -4.06
CA MET A 105 17.23 7.82 -4.18
C MET A 105 16.75 8.42 -5.51
N GLU A 106 16.93 7.71 -6.62
CA GLU A 106 16.59 8.20 -7.95
C GLU A 106 15.09 8.53 -8.05
N GLY A 107 14.22 7.63 -7.57
CA GLY A 107 12.77 7.86 -7.53
C GLY A 107 12.39 9.06 -6.69
N ILE A 108 12.97 9.18 -5.50
CA ILE A 108 12.72 10.32 -4.60
C ILE A 108 13.16 11.64 -5.22
N LEU A 109 14.34 11.69 -5.84
CA LEU A 109 14.81 12.91 -6.50
C LEU A 109 13.91 13.32 -7.66
N TRP A 110 13.49 12.36 -8.50
CA TRP A 110 12.57 12.65 -9.58
C TRP A 110 11.24 13.22 -9.06
N CYS A 111 10.65 12.57 -8.06
CA CYS A 111 9.40 13.04 -7.45
C CYS A 111 9.54 14.45 -6.86
N ALA A 112 10.60 14.69 -6.08
CA ALA A 112 10.83 15.98 -5.44
C ALA A 112 11.09 17.11 -6.45
N GLN A 113 11.75 16.83 -7.57
CA GLN A 113 12.06 17.81 -8.59
C GLN A 113 10.90 18.05 -9.57
N THR A 114 10.06 17.04 -9.79
CA THR A 114 9.00 17.09 -10.81
C THR A 114 7.63 17.38 -10.21
N ILE A 115 7.29 16.76 -9.08
CA ILE A 115 5.95 16.85 -8.48
C ILE A 115 5.88 18.00 -7.48
N THR A 116 6.78 18.04 -6.50
CA THR A 116 6.71 19.02 -5.41
C THR A 116 6.67 20.48 -5.84
N PRO A 117 7.38 20.94 -6.90
CA PRO A 117 7.31 22.35 -7.31
C PRO A 117 5.92 22.80 -7.77
N ALA A 118 5.14 21.91 -8.40
CA ALA A 118 3.78 22.19 -8.83
C ALA A 118 2.74 21.87 -7.74
N TYR A 119 3.06 20.94 -6.84
CA TYR A 119 2.20 20.46 -5.76
C TYR A 119 2.95 20.49 -4.43
N PRO A 120 3.12 21.64 -3.75
CA PRO A 120 3.99 21.80 -2.57
C PRO A 120 3.57 20.96 -1.36
N ARG A 121 2.35 20.43 -1.34
CA ARG A 121 1.86 19.51 -0.30
C ARG A 121 2.13 18.04 -0.61
N PHE A 122 2.83 17.75 -1.71
CA PHE A 122 3.39 16.45 -2.04
C PHE A 122 4.89 16.47 -1.72
N ARG A 123 5.29 15.70 -0.71
CA ARG A 123 6.66 15.66 -0.19
C ARG A 123 7.21 14.26 -0.29
N PHE A 124 8.50 14.15 -0.56
CA PHE A 124 9.17 12.88 -0.77
C PHE A 124 10.46 12.82 0.04
N GLN A 125 10.68 11.72 0.73
CA GLN A 125 11.85 11.54 1.58
C GLN A 125 12.48 10.17 1.33
N ARG A 126 13.80 10.16 1.12
CA ARG A 126 14.56 8.92 1.12
C ARG A 126 14.72 8.37 2.54
N LEU A 127 14.50 7.06 2.67
CA LEU A 127 14.84 6.31 3.88
C LEU A 127 16.04 5.41 3.57
N ASP A 128 17.08 5.46 4.42
CA ASP A 128 18.28 4.67 4.23
C ASP A 128 18.14 3.23 4.74
N ILE A 129 17.03 2.59 4.40
CA ILE A 129 16.70 1.21 4.76
C ILE A 129 17.55 0.26 3.94
N ALA A 130 18.20 -0.70 4.60
CA ALA A 130 18.92 -1.78 3.96
C ALA A 130 17.95 -2.74 3.29
N HIS A 131 18.07 -2.90 1.97
CA HIS A 131 17.29 -3.87 1.21
C HIS A 131 18.11 -4.42 0.04
N PRO A 132 18.23 -5.76 -0.11
CA PRO A 132 19.15 -6.35 -1.08
C PRO A 132 18.91 -5.93 -2.53
N LEU A 133 17.66 -5.61 -2.90
CA LEU A 133 17.30 -5.21 -4.27
C LEU A 133 17.27 -3.69 -4.45
N TYR A 134 16.75 -2.94 -3.48
CA TYR A 134 16.45 -1.52 -3.64
C TYR A 134 17.49 -0.59 -3.02
N ASN A 135 18.18 -1.02 -1.96
CA ASN A 135 19.25 -0.27 -1.30
C ASN A 135 20.23 -1.21 -0.57
N PRO A 136 21.09 -1.94 -1.32
CA PRO A 136 22.01 -2.92 -0.73
C PRO A 136 23.03 -2.31 0.25
N GLN A 137 23.26 -1.01 0.18
CA GLN A 137 24.19 -0.26 1.05
C GLN A 137 23.45 0.53 2.13
N GLY A 138 22.16 0.31 2.32
CA GLY A 138 21.39 0.96 3.37
C GLY A 138 21.92 0.63 4.75
N SER A 139 21.86 1.59 5.65
CA SER A 139 22.39 1.44 7.01
C SER A 139 21.34 1.06 8.05
N LEU A 140 20.06 1.32 7.78
CA LEU A 140 18.96 1.06 8.71
C LEU A 140 18.32 -0.31 8.42
N PRO A 141 18.37 -1.27 9.36
CA PRO A 141 17.63 -2.52 9.24
C PRO A 141 16.13 -2.26 9.11
N GLY A 142 15.42 -3.03 8.25
CA GLY A 142 13.97 -2.89 8.08
C GLY A 142 13.19 -3.17 9.37
N THR A 143 13.73 -3.99 10.28
CA THR A 143 13.19 -4.25 11.61
C THR A 143 13.33 -3.10 12.61
N GLU A 144 14.09 -2.06 12.28
CA GLU A 144 14.31 -0.87 13.13
C GLU A 144 13.68 0.40 12.53
N VAL A 145 12.87 0.24 11.48
CA VAL A 145 12.24 1.36 10.81
C VAL A 145 11.31 2.11 11.75
N ARG A 146 11.52 3.42 11.82
CA ARG A 146 10.62 4.37 12.44
C ARG A 146 10.49 5.60 11.57
N PHE A 147 9.31 5.82 11.02
CA PHE A 147 9.07 6.99 10.18
C PHE A 147 9.03 8.28 11.01
N GLY A 148 9.68 9.33 10.51
CA GLY A 148 9.91 10.60 11.22
C GLY A 148 8.66 11.49 11.41
N PHE A 149 7.47 10.90 11.55
CA PHE A 149 6.21 11.60 11.75
C PHE A 149 5.62 11.32 13.13
N ALA A 150 4.86 12.28 13.65
CA ALA A 150 4.15 12.12 14.91
C ALA A 150 3.03 11.06 14.80
N ASN A 151 2.60 10.52 15.96
CA ASN A 151 1.46 9.61 16.00
C ASN A 151 0.21 10.30 15.43
N SER A 152 -0.64 9.56 14.73
CA SER A 152 -1.92 10.05 14.20
C SER A 152 -1.76 11.23 13.21
N SER A 153 -0.67 11.25 12.44
CA SER A 153 -0.38 12.28 11.45
C SER A 153 -1.15 12.12 10.15
N PHE A 154 -1.67 10.92 9.88
CA PHE A 154 -2.26 10.60 8.58
C PHE A 154 -3.66 9.99 8.71
N ASP A 155 -4.45 10.17 7.65
CA ASP A 155 -5.81 9.66 7.54
C ASP A 155 -5.87 8.41 6.65
N PHE A 156 -4.89 8.27 5.75
CA PHE A 156 -4.74 7.15 4.84
C PHE A 156 -3.27 6.76 4.71
N VAL A 157 -2.94 5.50 4.98
CA VAL A 157 -1.60 4.94 4.77
C VAL A 157 -1.70 3.87 3.69
N THR A 158 -0.83 3.93 2.68
CA THR A 158 -0.74 2.90 1.64
C THR A 158 0.62 2.22 1.65
N MET A 159 0.62 0.92 1.36
CA MET A 159 1.77 0.05 1.12
C MET A 159 1.50 -0.75 -0.15
N THR A 160 1.71 -0.12 -1.30
CA THR A 160 1.43 -0.73 -2.59
C THR A 160 2.65 -1.48 -3.10
N SER A 161 2.55 -2.80 -3.18
CA SER A 161 3.65 -3.71 -3.63
C SER A 161 4.91 -3.64 -2.75
N VAL A 162 4.79 -3.26 -1.47
CA VAL A 162 5.90 -3.23 -0.52
C VAL A 162 5.99 -4.54 0.26
N ALA A 163 4.88 -5.04 0.78
CA ALA A 163 4.84 -6.30 1.53
C ALA A 163 5.31 -7.51 0.70
N THR A 164 5.29 -7.40 -0.62
CA THR A 164 5.81 -8.41 -1.56
C THR A 164 7.33 -8.41 -1.68
N HIS A 165 8.01 -7.55 -0.92
CA HIS A 165 9.47 -7.42 -0.87
C HIS A 165 10.03 -7.44 0.56
N LEU A 166 9.20 -7.67 1.57
CA LEU A 166 9.60 -7.68 2.97
C LEU A 166 9.62 -9.09 3.54
N PRO A 167 10.61 -9.44 4.37
CA PRO A 167 10.53 -10.60 5.24
C PRO A 167 9.45 -10.38 6.32
N PRO A 168 8.93 -11.46 6.95
CA PRO A 168 7.80 -11.35 7.88
C PRO A 168 8.03 -10.46 9.09
N ASP A 169 9.24 -10.45 9.65
CA ASP A 169 9.63 -9.65 10.80
C ASP A 169 9.66 -8.14 10.48
N GLU A 170 10.15 -7.76 9.31
CA GLU A 170 10.09 -6.38 8.85
C GLU A 170 8.64 -5.94 8.58
N LEU A 171 7.83 -6.80 7.95
CA LEU A 171 6.42 -6.51 7.71
C LEU A 171 5.67 -6.19 9.01
N VAL A 172 5.97 -6.90 10.12
CA VAL A 172 5.39 -6.61 11.45
C VAL A 172 5.70 -5.18 11.88
N VAL A 173 6.95 -4.73 11.75
CA VAL A 173 7.36 -3.36 12.09
C VAL A 173 6.63 -2.32 11.23
N TYR A 174 6.51 -2.59 9.93
CA TYR A 174 5.79 -1.68 9.03
C TYR A 174 4.30 -1.57 9.34
N LEU A 175 3.66 -2.68 9.73
CA LEU A 175 2.26 -2.66 10.19
C LEU A 175 2.08 -1.85 11.47
N GLN A 176 3.01 -2.00 12.44
CA GLN A 176 2.99 -1.24 13.69
C GLN A 176 3.19 0.27 13.43
N GLU A 177 4.13 0.63 12.56
CA GLU A 177 4.37 2.02 12.18
C GLU A 177 3.18 2.61 11.41
N ALA A 178 2.60 1.89 10.46
CA ALA A 178 1.37 2.30 9.78
C ALA A 178 0.23 2.58 10.78
N ALA A 179 0.02 1.66 11.73
CA ALA A 179 -0.98 1.83 12.79
C ALA A 179 -0.67 3.02 13.71
N ARG A 180 0.61 3.25 14.06
CA ARG A 180 1.03 4.41 14.85
C ARG A 180 0.71 5.73 14.14
N LEU A 181 1.00 5.78 12.85
CA LEU A 181 0.84 6.98 12.02
C LEU A 181 -0.61 7.31 11.68
N LEU A 182 -1.47 6.32 11.58
CA LEU A 182 -2.90 6.52 11.35
C LEU A 182 -3.57 7.21 12.53
N GLY A 183 -4.39 8.21 12.24
CA GLY A 183 -5.35 8.80 13.17
C GLY A 183 -6.56 7.88 13.40
N PRO A 184 -7.38 8.16 14.43
CA PRO A 184 -8.64 7.44 14.67
C PRO A 184 -9.54 7.49 13.42
N GLY A 185 -10.05 6.33 12.98
CA GLY A 185 -10.82 6.20 11.73
C GLY A 185 -9.98 6.19 10.45
N GLY A 186 -8.66 6.37 10.56
CA GLY A 186 -7.74 6.28 9.42
C GLY A 186 -7.62 4.85 8.90
N ARG A 187 -7.23 4.68 7.63
CA ARG A 187 -7.20 3.39 6.94
C ARG A 187 -5.84 3.03 6.41
N LEU A 188 -5.48 1.76 6.55
CA LEU A 188 -4.37 1.12 5.87
C LEU A 188 -4.90 0.43 4.60
N PHE A 189 -4.26 0.72 3.48
CA PHE A 189 -4.42 0.03 2.20
C PHE A 189 -3.11 -0.67 1.86
N LEU A 190 -3.10 -2.00 1.87
CA LEU A 190 -1.90 -2.79 1.65
C LEU A 190 -2.13 -3.83 0.57
N THR A 191 -1.14 -4.04 -0.31
CA THR A 191 -1.16 -5.15 -1.25
C THR A 191 -0.07 -6.17 -0.92
N ALA A 192 -0.39 -7.46 -1.07
CA ALA A 192 0.48 -8.58 -0.75
C ALA A 192 0.20 -9.82 -1.62
N PHE A 193 1.08 -10.80 -1.56
CA PHE A 193 0.75 -12.18 -1.91
C PHE A 193 0.43 -12.92 -0.60
N ALA A 194 -0.86 -13.02 -0.26
CA ALA A 194 -1.34 -13.60 1.00
C ALA A 194 -1.73 -15.07 0.78
N LEU A 195 -0.92 -16.00 1.24
CA LEU A 195 -1.11 -17.43 1.03
C LEU A 195 -1.87 -18.09 2.18
N ASP A 196 -2.81 -18.95 1.86
CA ASP A 196 -3.63 -19.71 2.83
C ASP A 196 -3.40 -21.23 2.73
N GLY A 197 -2.42 -21.64 1.91
CA GLY A 197 -2.11 -23.04 1.66
C GLY A 197 -3.04 -23.72 0.63
N THR A 198 -4.04 -23.00 0.10
CA THR A 198 -4.85 -23.49 -1.01
C THR A 198 -4.20 -23.15 -2.34
N SER A 199 -4.35 -24.04 -3.34
CA SER A 199 -3.91 -23.81 -4.70
C SER A 199 -5.07 -23.99 -5.65
N THR A 200 -5.17 -23.10 -6.65
CA THR A 200 -6.12 -23.22 -7.75
C THR A 200 -5.54 -24.05 -8.89
N GLY A 201 -4.23 -24.29 -8.88
CA GLY A 201 -3.49 -24.90 -9.99
C GLY A 201 -3.33 -23.99 -11.21
N GLN A 202 -3.70 -22.71 -11.09
CA GLN A 202 -3.67 -21.69 -12.15
C GLN A 202 -2.93 -20.42 -11.73
N GLU A 203 -2.22 -20.47 -10.61
CA GLU A 203 -1.46 -19.34 -10.10
C GLU A 203 -0.39 -18.90 -11.09
N ARG A 204 -0.21 -17.60 -11.23
CA ARG A 204 0.84 -17.01 -12.07
C ARG A 204 2.22 -17.08 -11.45
N LEU A 205 2.30 -17.27 -10.14
CA LEU A 205 3.52 -17.43 -9.37
C LEU A 205 3.41 -18.70 -8.51
N SER A 206 4.47 -19.51 -8.50
CA SER A 206 4.57 -20.69 -7.65
C SER A 206 5.37 -20.36 -6.42
N PHE A 207 4.71 -20.32 -5.26
CA PHE A 207 5.34 -19.96 -4.00
C PHE A 207 5.83 -21.21 -3.24
N LYS A 208 7.04 -21.10 -2.69
CA LYS A 208 7.64 -22.04 -1.74
C LYS A 208 7.67 -21.41 -0.35
N ARG A 209 7.52 -22.22 0.70
CA ARG A 209 7.62 -21.72 2.07
C ARG A 209 9.05 -21.30 2.40
N TRP A 210 9.20 -20.16 3.02
CA TRP A 210 10.50 -19.66 3.47
C TRP A 210 10.79 -20.20 4.86
N GLN A 211 11.61 -21.27 4.93
CA GLN A 211 11.91 -22.01 6.16
C GLN A 211 10.61 -22.49 6.86
N ASP A 212 10.62 -22.57 8.19
CA ASP A 212 9.45 -22.96 8.99
C ASP A 212 8.57 -21.77 9.42
N GLY A 213 8.84 -20.56 8.86
CA GLY A 213 8.15 -19.33 9.19
C GLY A 213 6.87 -19.07 8.37
N PRO A 214 6.22 -17.92 8.59
CA PRO A 214 5.01 -17.52 7.88
C PRO A 214 5.30 -16.92 6.49
N GLY A 215 6.58 -16.79 6.11
CA GLY A 215 6.99 -16.23 4.82
C GLY A 215 6.98 -17.25 3.69
N TRP A 216 6.80 -16.75 2.47
CA TRP A 216 6.85 -17.50 1.22
C TRP A 216 7.65 -16.68 0.20
N TYR A 217 8.14 -17.35 -0.85
CA TYR A 217 8.83 -16.70 -1.97
C TYR A 217 8.60 -17.45 -3.27
N ALA A 218 8.66 -16.75 -4.39
CA ALA A 218 8.46 -17.33 -5.72
C ALA A 218 9.75 -17.44 -6.54
N ILE A 219 10.83 -16.74 -6.16
CA ILE A 219 12.07 -16.65 -6.93
C ILE A 219 13.23 -17.13 -6.05
N ASP A 220 13.83 -18.27 -6.39
CA ASP A 220 14.89 -18.92 -5.57
C ASP A 220 16.15 -18.04 -5.45
N GLU A 221 16.55 -17.38 -6.53
CA GLU A 221 17.76 -16.55 -6.60
C GLU A 221 17.59 -15.20 -5.89
N ALA A 222 16.35 -14.75 -5.73
CA ALA A 222 16.02 -13.46 -5.13
C ALA A 222 14.68 -13.53 -4.38
N PRO A 223 14.62 -14.16 -3.19
CA PRO A 223 13.36 -14.39 -2.47
C PRO A 223 12.54 -13.11 -2.22
N LEU A 224 13.20 -11.99 -1.95
CA LEU A 224 12.55 -10.69 -1.74
C LEU A 224 12.12 -10.00 -3.05
N ALA A 225 12.37 -10.58 -4.23
CA ALA A 225 11.79 -10.04 -5.47
C ALA A 225 10.31 -10.40 -5.66
N ALA A 226 9.88 -11.49 -5.00
CA ALA A 226 8.47 -11.90 -4.95
C ALA A 226 8.22 -12.68 -3.66
N ALA A 227 8.14 -11.95 -2.55
CA ALA A 227 7.84 -12.50 -1.23
C ALA A 227 6.32 -12.60 -1.02
N GLY A 228 5.88 -13.68 -0.39
CA GLY A 228 4.52 -13.90 0.06
C GLY A 228 4.47 -14.06 1.57
N ILE A 229 3.29 -13.96 2.12
CA ILE A 229 3.05 -14.06 3.56
C ILE A 229 1.86 -14.99 3.83
N ASP A 230 1.92 -15.75 4.90
CA ASP A 230 0.76 -16.51 5.38
C ASP A 230 -0.38 -15.54 5.69
N SER A 231 -1.55 -15.77 5.09
CA SER A 231 -2.70 -14.87 5.20
C SER A 231 -3.18 -14.72 6.64
N ARG A 232 -3.15 -15.81 7.41
CA ARG A 232 -3.52 -15.79 8.83
C ARG A 232 -2.54 -14.95 9.64
N PHE A 233 -1.24 -15.13 9.40
CA PHE A 233 -0.21 -14.30 10.05
C PHE A 233 -0.40 -12.82 9.73
N LEU A 234 -0.62 -12.45 8.45
CA LEU A 234 -0.87 -11.07 8.04
C LEU A 234 -2.07 -10.47 8.79
N LEU A 235 -3.19 -11.20 8.87
CA LEU A 235 -4.39 -10.75 9.58
C LEU A 235 -4.15 -10.59 11.09
N GLU A 236 -3.49 -11.57 11.72
CA GLU A 236 -3.14 -11.55 13.14
C GLU A 236 -2.21 -10.37 13.49
N GLN A 237 -1.14 -10.16 12.69
CA GLN A 237 -0.20 -9.05 12.94
C GLN A 237 -0.84 -7.68 12.70
N THR A 238 -1.72 -7.56 11.71
CA THR A 238 -2.51 -6.34 11.49
C THR A 238 -3.39 -6.02 12.71
N ALA A 239 -4.05 -7.03 13.27
CA ALA A 239 -4.87 -6.86 14.48
C ALA A 239 -4.01 -6.54 15.72
N LEU A 240 -2.86 -7.20 15.88
CA LEU A 240 -1.92 -6.93 16.99
C LEU A 240 -1.32 -5.52 16.92
N ALA A 241 -1.14 -4.97 15.72
CA ALA A 241 -0.76 -3.57 15.53
C ALA A 241 -1.86 -2.57 15.94
N GLY A 242 -3.06 -3.04 16.30
CA GLY A 242 -4.17 -2.20 16.75
C GLY A 242 -5.10 -1.73 15.64
N LEU A 243 -5.07 -2.39 14.48
CA LEU A 243 -5.97 -2.14 13.36
C LEU A 243 -7.09 -3.19 13.31
N THR A 244 -8.28 -2.77 12.93
CA THR A 244 -9.40 -3.67 12.62
C THR A 244 -9.36 -4.00 11.14
N VAL A 245 -9.16 -5.28 10.81
CA VAL A 245 -9.22 -5.73 9.41
C VAL A 245 -10.66 -5.70 8.93
N GLU A 246 -10.91 -4.99 7.84
CA GLU A 246 -12.23 -4.92 7.20
C GLU A 246 -12.35 -5.96 6.09
N ALA A 247 -11.31 -6.15 5.29
CA ALA A 247 -11.29 -7.10 4.19
C ALA A 247 -9.86 -7.53 3.82
N LEU A 248 -9.72 -8.79 3.41
CA LEU A 248 -8.62 -9.27 2.60
C LEU A 248 -9.23 -9.81 1.29
N ARG A 249 -9.03 -9.09 0.19
CA ARG A 249 -9.59 -9.42 -1.12
C ARG A 249 -8.55 -10.15 -1.96
N PRO A 250 -8.90 -11.32 -2.53
CA PRO A 250 -7.95 -12.07 -3.34
C PRO A 250 -7.63 -11.37 -4.66
N GLY A 251 -6.37 -11.48 -5.09
CA GLY A 251 -5.86 -10.97 -6.35
C GLY A 251 -5.90 -12.00 -7.48
N HIS A 252 -5.85 -11.52 -8.73
CA HIS A 252 -5.87 -12.42 -9.90
C HIS A 252 -4.53 -13.14 -10.15
N TRP A 253 -3.46 -12.87 -9.36
CA TRP A 253 -2.26 -13.69 -9.35
C TRP A 253 -2.56 -15.17 -9.05
N ARG A 254 -3.64 -15.42 -8.30
CA ARG A 254 -4.15 -16.76 -7.94
C ARG A 254 -4.79 -17.51 -9.12
N GLY A 255 -4.84 -16.94 -10.34
CA GLY A 255 -5.53 -17.52 -11.49
C GLY A 255 -7.05 -17.40 -11.44
N ILE A 256 -7.58 -16.57 -10.58
CA ILE A 256 -9.02 -16.27 -10.47
C ILE A 256 -9.35 -14.90 -11.07
N SER A 257 -10.63 -14.65 -11.36
CA SER A 257 -11.07 -13.31 -11.75
C SER A 257 -11.10 -12.39 -10.54
N ALA A 258 -10.31 -11.32 -10.57
CA ALA A 258 -10.26 -10.31 -9.52
C ALA A 258 -9.91 -8.94 -10.11
N ALA A 259 -10.24 -7.87 -9.38
CA ALA A 259 -10.05 -6.50 -9.84
C ALA A 259 -8.58 -6.04 -9.81
N HIS A 260 -7.73 -6.71 -9.05
CA HIS A 260 -6.33 -6.33 -8.82
C HIS A 260 -5.40 -7.54 -8.92
N TYR A 261 -4.11 -7.31 -9.27
CA TYR A 261 -3.15 -8.41 -9.40
C TYR A 261 -2.83 -9.08 -8.06
N GLN A 262 -2.38 -8.32 -7.07
CA GLN A 262 -2.05 -8.80 -5.73
C GLN A 262 -3.31 -8.88 -4.85
N ASP A 263 -3.24 -9.62 -3.74
CA ASP A 263 -4.28 -9.56 -2.71
C ASP A 263 -4.27 -8.19 -2.04
N LEU A 264 -5.44 -7.71 -1.62
CA LEU A 264 -5.64 -6.36 -1.13
C LEU A 264 -6.23 -6.39 0.27
N LEU A 265 -5.46 -5.90 1.26
CA LEU A 265 -5.86 -5.75 2.65
C LEU A 265 -6.33 -4.33 2.91
N ILE A 266 -7.51 -4.20 3.51
CA ILE A 266 -8.03 -2.95 4.08
C ILE A 266 -8.19 -3.14 5.57
N ALA A 267 -7.63 -2.21 6.35
CA ALA A 267 -7.78 -2.20 7.80
C ALA A 267 -7.97 -0.76 8.30
N THR A 268 -8.75 -0.59 9.35
CA THR A 268 -9.08 0.72 9.93
C THR A 268 -8.55 0.83 11.36
N LYS A 269 -7.99 1.97 11.71
CA LYS A 269 -7.66 2.30 13.09
C LYS A 269 -8.96 2.63 13.83
N PRO A 270 -9.31 1.89 14.91
CA PRO A 270 -10.52 2.17 15.67
C PRO A 270 -10.58 3.63 16.13
N GLY A 271 -11.76 4.24 16.07
CA GLY A 271 -12.01 5.52 16.69
C GLY A 271 -11.79 5.39 18.19
N GLY A 272 -11.02 6.27 18.81
CA GLY A 272 -10.93 6.33 20.26
C GLY A 272 -12.35 6.47 20.82
N LYS A 273 -12.76 5.56 21.73
CA LYS A 273 -13.97 5.78 22.51
C LYS A 273 -13.75 7.10 23.24
N GLY A 274 -14.53 8.12 22.89
CA GLY A 274 -14.57 9.34 23.68
C GLY A 274 -14.77 8.92 25.11
N VAL A 275 -13.83 9.26 25.99
CA VAL A 275 -14.02 9.17 27.42
C VAL A 275 -15.19 10.10 27.69
N GLY A 276 -16.40 9.51 27.77
CA GLY A 276 -17.57 10.23 28.19
C GLY A 276 -17.28 10.76 29.61
N GLY A 277 -17.00 12.06 29.70
CA GLY A 277 -16.95 12.75 30.93
C GLY A 277 -18.34 12.64 31.57
N THR A 278 -18.46 11.82 32.59
CA THR A 278 -19.56 11.94 33.54
C THR A 278 -19.26 13.19 34.40
N ALA A 279 -20.02 14.21 34.12
CA ALA A 279 -20.16 15.36 35.02
C ALA A 279 -21.02 14.98 36.23
#